data_a8cdef71abdb8ed1b06b7f0b2d289046
#
_entry.id   a8cdef71abdb8ed1b06b7f0b2d289046
#
_cell.length_a   1.000
_cell.length_b   1.000
_cell.length_c   1.000
_cell.angle_alpha   90.00
_cell.angle_beta   90.00
_cell.angle_gamma   90.00
#
_symmetry.space_group_name_H-M   'P 1'
#
loop_
_entity.id
_entity.type
_entity.pdbx_description
1 polymer ?
#
loop_
_entity_poly.entity_id
_entity_poly.type
_entity_poly.pdbx_seq_one_letter_code
_entity_poly.pdbx_strand_id
1 'polypeptide(L)'
;MRMIKTVLAFGAIAAMTGCGPVDEAAQVAAEGVDTQAVPAGRQCGAEEFDSEQVAQIEARFEALKARQAMGGTVHAQAVSIPVYFHIIKSGTGAGGVTSTQINQQITILNNAYAAAGFSFYLAGTDTTNNGTWYTCTGGTCESQMKAALRKGTATALNFYTNNMGGGLLGWATFPWSYNATNKMDGVVVLQSSLPGGSASPFNLGDTGTHEVGHWMGLYHTFQGGCAAPGDSVSDTPDEASPASGCPTGRNTCSTAGNDPIDNFMDYSDDACMNKFTAGQNARMNSMWTSYRAGR
;
A
#
# COMPACT_ATOMS: atom_id res chain seq x y z
N MET A 1 -55.55 50.58 11.24
CA MET A 1 -55.68 51.76 12.16
C MET A 1 -54.26 52.12 12.61
N ARG A 2 -53.88 53.36 12.32
CA ARG A 2 -52.70 54.15 12.74
C ARG A 2 -51.31 53.59 12.40
N MET A 3 -50.58 54.14 11.43
CA MET A 3 -49.93 55.49 11.33
C MET A 3 -48.91 55.67 12.50
N ILE A 4 -47.67 56.05 12.32
CA ILE A 4 -47.00 57.29 11.82
C ILE A 4 -45.52 57.09 12.17
N LYS A 5 -44.50 57.52 11.68
CA LYS A 5 -43.86 58.52 10.79
C LYS A 5 -42.33 58.39 10.98
N THR A 6 -41.57 58.38 9.98
CA THR A 6 -40.63 59.34 9.44
C THR A 6 -39.76 60.13 10.42
N VAL A 7 -38.43 60.14 10.27
CA VAL A 7 -37.58 61.33 10.16
C VAL A 7 -36.27 60.98 9.43
N LEU A 8 -35.95 61.80 8.43
CA LEU A 8 -34.72 61.96 7.70
C LEU A 8 -33.68 62.75 8.50
N ALA A 9 -32.40 62.46 8.27
CA ALA A 9 -31.35 63.48 8.39
C ALA A 9 -30.25 63.25 7.34
N PHE A 10 -30.06 64.27 6.54
CA PHE A 10 -29.04 64.53 5.55
C PHE A 10 -27.68 64.82 6.21
N GLY A 11 -26.60 64.43 5.59
CA GLY A 11 -25.26 64.93 5.84
C GLY A 11 -24.33 64.60 4.70
N ALA A 12 -24.01 65.63 3.92
CA ALA A 12 -23.19 65.50 2.71
C ALA A 12 -21.72 65.87 2.94
N ILE A 13 -20.88 65.45 1.96
CA ILE A 13 -19.63 66.06 1.47
C ILE A 13 -18.33 65.55 2.15
N ALA A 14 -17.45 64.89 1.38
CA ALA A 14 -16.36 65.46 0.60
C ALA A 14 -15.64 64.39 -0.21
N ALA A 15 -15.47 64.68 -1.50
CA ALA A 15 -14.59 63.96 -2.41
C ALA A 15 -13.14 64.32 -2.14
N MET A 16 -12.23 63.32 -2.16
CA MET A 16 -10.81 63.52 -2.53
C MET A 16 -10.35 62.39 -3.43
N THR A 17 -9.99 62.78 -4.62
CA THR A 17 -9.32 62.01 -5.65
C THR A 17 -7.91 61.64 -5.22
N GLY A 18 -7.57 60.36 -5.31
CA GLY A 18 -6.20 59.89 -5.17
C GLY A 18 -6.04 58.68 -6.09
N CYS A 19 -5.48 58.90 -7.28
CA CYS A 19 -5.02 57.86 -8.17
C CYS A 19 -3.71 57.30 -7.63
N GLY A 20 -3.70 56.00 -7.26
CA GLY A 20 -2.50 55.21 -6.99
C GLY A 20 -2.64 53.86 -7.71
N PRO A 21 -1.55 53.27 -8.21
CA PRO A 21 -1.63 52.06 -9.03
C PRO A 21 -2.13 50.87 -8.23
N VAL A 22 -3.10 50.18 -8.75
CA VAL A 22 -3.56 48.88 -8.27
C VAL A 22 -2.50 47.82 -8.58
N ASP A 23 -1.75 47.42 -7.60
CA ASP A 23 -1.01 46.16 -7.64
C ASP A 23 -2.04 45.04 -7.71
N GLU A 24 -2.22 44.49 -8.89
CA GLU A 24 -2.96 43.26 -9.14
C GLU A 24 -2.06 42.08 -8.72
N ALA A 25 -1.93 41.93 -7.39
CA ALA A 25 -1.40 40.70 -6.84
C ALA A 25 -2.37 39.58 -7.18
N ALA A 26 -2.05 38.81 -8.22
CA ALA A 26 -2.72 37.59 -8.57
C ALA A 26 -2.84 36.72 -7.28
N GLN A 27 -4.06 36.62 -6.76
CA GLN A 27 -4.40 35.57 -5.79
C GLN A 27 -4.33 34.24 -6.54
N VAL A 28 -3.16 33.62 -6.48
CA VAL A 28 -3.02 32.18 -6.74
C VAL A 28 -3.83 31.53 -5.64
N ALA A 29 -5.03 31.08 -5.98
CA ALA A 29 -5.80 30.20 -5.14
C ALA A 29 -4.90 29.02 -4.82
N ALA A 30 -4.50 28.87 -3.55
CA ALA A 30 -3.87 27.68 -3.05
C ALA A 30 -4.89 26.56 -3.27
N GLU A 31 -4.64 25.73 -4.31
CA GLU A 31 -5.35 24.48 -4.49
C GLU A 31 -5.21 23.72 -3.17
N GLY A 32 -6.35 23.39 -2.56
CA GLY A 32 -6.38 22.74 -1.28
C GLY A 32 -5.56 21.46 -1.32
N VAL A 33 -4.43 21.48 -0.65
CA VAL A 33 -3.70 20.26 -0.29
C VAL A 33 -4.67 19.49 0.59
N ASP A 34 -5.18 18.37 0.08
CA ASP A 34 -6.02 17.44 0.83
C ASP A 34 -5.16 16.85 1.95
N THR A 35 -5.18 17.52 3.10
CA THR A 35 -4.46 17.09 4.30
C THR A 35 -5.27 15.99 4.97
N GLN A 36 -5.23 14.79 4.42
CA GLN A 36 -5.65 13.63 5.19
C GLN A 36 -4.72 13.50 6.42
N ALA A 37 -5.35 13.29 7.58
CA ALA A 37 -4.60 13.02 8.80
C ALA A 37 -3.71 11.78 8.55
N VAL A 38 -2.40 11.94 8.74
CA VAL A 38 -1.46 10.81 8.69
C VAL A 38 -1.87 9.84 9.80
N PRO A 39 -2.00 8.54 9.51
CA PRO A 39 -2.34 7.55 10.51
C PRO A 39 -1.35 7.61 11.69
N ALA A 40 -1.84 7.41 12.92
CA ALA A 40 -0.99 7.36 14.12
C ALA A 40 -0.03 6.14 14.13
N GLY A 41 -0.21 5.21 13.18
CA GLY A 41 0.62 4.04 12.94
C GLY A 41 0.30 3.44 11.58
N ARG A 42 1.14 2.53 11.10
CA ARG A 42 0.89 1.77 9.87
C ARG A 42 -0.39 0.94 10.06
N GLN A 43 -1.27 0.95 9.06
CA GLN A 43 -2.42 0.06 9.00
C GLN A 43 -2.48 -0.56 7.60
N CYS A 44 -2.45 -1.89 7.55
CA CYS A 44 -2.64 -2.68 6.36
C CYS A 44 -4.05 -3.28 6.38
N GLY A 45 -4.76 -3.19 5.27
CA GLY A 45 -6.09 -3.77 5.09
C GLY A 45 -6.05 -5.14 4.40
N ALA A 46 -4.88 -5.81 4.34
CA ALA A 46 -4.79 -7.18 3.87
C ALA A 46 -5.63 -8.11 4.76
N GLU A 47 -6.12 -9.20 4.18
CA GLU A 47 -6.92 -10.18 4.91
C GLU A 47 -6.12 -10.78 6.07
N GLU A 48 -6.68 -10.75 7.28
CA GLU A 48 -6.12 -11.42 8.44
C GLU A 48 -6.75 -12.80 8.57
N PHE A 49 -5.94 -13.79 8.95
CA PHE A 49 -6.34 -15.18 9.06
C PHE A 49 -6.25 -15.66 10.50
N ASP A 50 -7.26 -16.34 10.98
CA ASP A 50 -7.15 -17.08 12.24
C ASP A 50 -6.26 -18.34 12.11
N SER A 51 -5.96 -18.97 13.23
CA SER A 51 -5.05 -20.12 13.25
C SER A 51 -5.57 -21.33 12.44
N GLU A 52 -6.87 -21.54 12.34
CA GLU A 52 -7.47 -22.62 11.55
C GLU A 52 -7.34 -22.31 10.05
N GLN A 53 -7.63 -21.09 9.64
CA GLN A 53 -7.47 -20.64 8.26
C GLN A 53 -6.00 -20.71 7.82
N VAL A 54 -5.06 -20.26 8.67
CA VAL A 54 -3.61 -20.39 8.42
C VAL A 54 -3.26 -21.86 8.22
N ALA A 55 -3.69 -22.76 9.12
CA ALA A 55 -3.40 -24.20 9.02
C ALA A 55 -3.93 -24.79 7.70
N GLN A 56 -5.11 -24.40 7.25
CA GLN A 56 -5.68 -24.87 5.98
C GLN A 56 -4.90 -24.35 4.76
N ILE A 57 -4.50 -23.07 4.79
CA ILE A 57 -3.68 -22.44 3.72
C ILE A 57 -2.33 -23.16 3.64
N GLU A 58 -1.65 -23.36 4.78
CA GLU A 58 -0.33 -23.99 4.82
C GLU A 58 -0.41 -25.46 4.39
N ALA A 59 -1.42 -26.22 4.83
CA ALA A 59 -1.62 -27.61 4.41
C ALA A 59 -1.80 -27.71 2.87
N ARG A 60 -2.57 -26.79 2.27
CA ARG A 60 -2.74 -26.71 0.82
C ARG A 60 -1.43 -26.36 0.13
N PHE A 61 -0.69 -25.42 0.68
CA PHE A 61 0.61 -25.00 0.15
C PHE A 61 1.62 -26.14 0.15
N GLU A 62 1.75 -26.86 1.26
CA GLU A 62 2.65 -28.03 1.35
C GLU A 62 2.26 -29.14 0.38
N ALA A 63 0.97 -29.39 0.17
CA ALA A 63 0.49 -30.34 -0.83
C ALA A 63 0.88 -29.93 -2.27
N LEU A 64 0.88 -28.62 -2.58
CA LEU A 64 1.33 -28.11 -3.88
C LEU A 64 2.83 -28.26 -4.06
N LYS A 65 3.63 -27.93 -3.04
CA LYS A 65 5.10 -28.14 -3.04
C LYS A 65 5.46 -29.61 -3.26
N ALA A 66 4.79 -30.51 -2.54
CA ALA A 66 5.03 -31.96 -2.70
C ALA A 66 4.74 -32.43 -4.13
N ARG A 67 3.67 -31.96 -4.77
CA ARG A 67 3.37 -32.29 -6.17
C ARG A 67 4.43 -31.76 -7.14
N GLN A 68 4.92 -30.56 -6.90
CA GLN A 68 5.99 -29.96 -7.74
C GLN A 68 7.30 -30.73 -7.61
N ALA A 69 7.67 -31.14 -6.40
CA ALA A 69 8.87 -31.95 -6.17
C ALA A 69 8.84 -33.31 -6.92
N MET A 70 7.66 -33.89 -7.08
CA MET A 70 7.49 -35.12 -7.89
C MET A 70 7.61 -34.88 -9.42
N GLY A 71 7.37 -33.65 -9.86
CA GLY A 71 7.39 -33.27 -11.28
C GLY A 71 8.76 -32.85 -11.83
N GLY A 72 9.81 -32.83 -11.01
CA GLY A 72 11.17 -32.44 -11.39
C GLY A 72 11.63 -31.15 -10.68
N THR A 73 12.94 -30.94 -10.69
CA THR A 73 13.58 -29.78 -10.01
C THR A 73 13.20 -28.47 -10.68
N VAL A 74 12.52 -27.60 -9.94
CA VAL A 74 12.38 -26.20 -10.31
C VAL A 74 13.67 -25.49 -9.87
N HIS A 75 14.52 -25.13 -10.83
CA HIS A 75 15.65 -24.25 -10.54
C HIS A 75 15.11 -22.86 -10.18
N ALA A 76 15.64 -22.29 -9.11
CA ALA A 76 15.43 -20.89 -8.80
C ALA A 76 16.04 -20.05 -9.93
N GLN A 77 15.20 -19.60 -10.85
CA GLN A 77 15.60 -18.68 -11.92
C GLN A 77 15.23 -17.27 -11.47
N ALA A 78 16.11 -16.32 -11.75
CA ALA A 78 15.77 -14.90 -11.55
C ALA A 78 14.46 -14.58 -12.28
N VAL A 79 13.50 -14.04 -11.53
CA VAL A 79 12.16 -13.73 -12.04
C VAL A 79 12.03 -12.24 -12.26
N SER A 80 11.68 -11.84 -13.48
CA SER A 80 11.40 -10.44 -13.80
C SER A 80 9.89 -10.22 -13.90
N ILE A 81 9.34 -9.38 -13.02
CA ILE A 81 7.91 -9.18 -12.83
C ILE A 81 7.48 -7.89 -13.52
N PRO A 82 6.56 -7.95 -14.50
CA PRO A 82 5.98 -6.75 -15.10
C PRO A 82 5.03 -6.07 -14.09
N VAL A 83 5.21 -4.76 -13.89
CA VAL A 83 4.36 -3.94 -13.05
C VAL A 83 3.48 -3.05 -13.90
N TYR A 84 2.16 -3.18 -13.75
CA TYR A 84 1.19 -2.24 -14.30
C TYR A 84 0.75 -1.29 -13.19
N PHE A 85 1.06 -0.01 -13.36
CA PHE A 85 0.83 1.02 -12.36
C PHE A 85 -0.45 1.80 -12.68
N HIS A 86 -1.47 1.69 -11.83
CA HIS A 86 -2.79 2.28 -12.00
C HIS A 86 -2.96 3.48 -11.06
N ILE A 87 -3.03 4.67 -11.63
CA ILE A 87 -3.14 5.92 -10.88
C ILE A 87 -4.61 6.33 -10.81
N ILE A 88 -5.20 6.24 -9.64
CA ILE A 88 -6.59 6.63 -9.43
C ILE A 88 -6.64 8.06 -8.87
N LYS A 89 -7.33 8.94 -9.58
CA LYS A 89 -7.54 10.34 -9.22
C LYS A 89 -9.01 10.57 -8.85
N SER A 90 -9.29 11.64 -8.12
CA SER A 90 -10.66 12.04 -7.81
C SER A 90 -11.49 12.27 -9.08
N GLY A 91 -12.80 12.37 -8.92
CA GLY A 91 -13.69 12.71 -10.05
C GLY A 91 -13.37 14.07 -10.70
N THR A 92 -12.75 14.99 -9.95
CA THR A 92 -12.31 16.30 -10.43
C THR A 92 -10.87 16.30 -10.94
N GLY A 93 -10.16 15.15 -10.87
CA GLY A 93 -8.78 15.01 -11.30
C GLY A 93 -7.73 15.37 -10.23
N ALA A 94 -8.16 15.66 -8.99
CA ALA A 94 -7.22 15.88 -7.88
C ALA A 94 -6.53 14.58 -7.47
N GLY A 95 -5.34 14.69 -6.84
CA GLY A 95 -4.47 13.57 -6.51
C GLY A 95 -3.64 13.11 -7.71
N GLY A 96 -2.97 11.99 -7.53
CA GLY A 96 -2.14 11.37 -8.55
C GLY A 96 -0.70 11.20 -8.11
N VAL A 97 0.06 10.55 -8.98
CA VAL A 97 1.44 10.13 -8.71
C VAL A 97 2.31 10.56 -9.87
N THR A 98 3.50 11.05 -9.59
CA THR A 98 4.48 11.46 -10.62
C THR A 98 5.26 10.26 -11.16
N SER A 99 5.78 10.37 -12.37
CA SER A 99 6.67 9.36 -12.94
C SER A 99 7.93 9.14 -12.10
N THR A 100 8.41 10.17 -11.43
CA THR A 100 9.55 10.07 -10.49
C THR A 100 9.20 9.15 -9.32
N GLN A 101 8.05 9.32 -8.69
CA GLN A 101 7.60 8.47 -7.59
C GLN A 101 7.41 7.01 -8.03
N ILE A 102 6.84 6.78 -9.22
CA ILE A 102 6.69 5.44 -9.78
C ILE A 102 8.06 4.77 -9.97
N ASN A 103 9.01 5.46 -10.60
CA ASN A 103 10.36 4.92 -10.84
C ASN A 103 11.11 4.66 -9.52
N GLN A 104 10.95 5.54 -8.53
CA GLN A 104 11.53 5.33 -7.20
C GLN A 104 10.90 4.11 -6.51
N GLN A 105 9.58 3.94 -6.57
CA GLN A 105 8.91 2.76 -6.00
C GLN A 105 9.40 1.47 -6.67
N ILE A 106 9.55 1.43 -7.99
CA ILE A 106 10.12 0.27 -8.69
C ILE A 106 11.57 0.00 -8.23
N THR A 107 12.37 1.03 -8.03
CA THR A 107 13.74 0.89 -7.51
C THR A 107 13.75 0.31 -6.09
N ILE A 108 12.86 0.78 -5.21
CA ILE A 108 12.74 0.29 -3.84
C ILE A 108 12.32 -1.19 -3.85
N LEU A 109 11.32 -1.57 -4.64
CA LEU A 109 10.95 -2.98 -4.82
C LEU A 109 12.13 -3.84 -5.29
N ASN A 110 12.88 -3.37 -6.29
CA ASN A 110 14.05 -4.09 -6.77
C ASN A 110 15.11 -4.30 -5.68
N ASN A 111 15.35 -3.29 -4.84
CA ASN A 111 16.30 -3.40 -3.73
C ASN A 111 15.83 -4.40 -2.67
N ALA A 112 14.56 -4.31 -2.26
CA ALA A 112 14.00 -5.16 -1.22
C ALA A 112 13.93 -6.63 -1.60
N TYR A 113 13.58 -6.93 -2.86
CA TYR A 113 13.33 -8.30 -3.33
C TYR A 113 14.51 -8.95 -4.04
N ALA A 114 15.63 -8.24 -4.21
CA ALA A 114 16.83 -8.75 -4.90
C ALA A 114 17.36 -10.05 -4.28
N ALA A 115 17.39 -10.13 -2.94
CA ALA A 115 17.86 -11.32 -2.22
C ALA A 115 16.97 -12.56 -2.45
N ALA A 116 15.70 -12.36 -2.75
CA ALA A 116 14.78 -13.42 -3.14
C ALA A 116 14.87 -13.79 -4.63
N GLY A 117 15.68 -13.08 -5.42
CA GLY A 117 15.84 -13.34 -6.86
C GLY A 117 14.73 -12.76 -7.74
N PHE A 118 13.93 -11.81 -7.21
CA PHE A 118 12.91 -11.10 -7.98
C PHE A 118 13.41 -9.73 -8.42
N SER A 119 12.98 -9.33 -9.61
CA SER A 119 13.14 -7.99 -10.15
C SER A 119 11.82 -7.48 -10.72
N PHE A 120 11.63 -6.17 -10.71
CA PHE A 120 10.42 -5.51 -11.17
C PHE A 120 10.75 -4.50 -12.27
N TYR A 121 9.91 -4.43 -13.30
CA TYR A 121 10.03 -3.41 -14.31
C TYR A 121 8.67 -2.81 -14.64
N LEU A 122 8.64 -1.53 -14.96
CA LEU A 122 7.42 -0.84 -15.32
C LEU A 122 6.96 -1.31 -16.72
N ALA A 123 5.87 -2.07 -16.78
CA ALA A 123 5.28 -2.57 -18.02
C ALA A 123 4.25 -1.59 -18.61
N GLY A 124 3.70 -0.70 -17.79
CA GLY A 124 2.77 0.31 -18.23
C GLY A 124 2.16 1.11 -17.08
N THR A 125 1.62 2.27 -17.43
CA THR A 125 0.86 3.13 -16.51
C THR A 125 -0.45 3.53 -17.15
N ASP A 126 -1.46 3.72 -16.33
CA ASP A 126 -2.70 4.39 -16.72
C ASP A 126 -3.21 5.28 -15.59
N THR A 127 -4.06 6.24 -15.97
CA THR A 127 -4.67 7.19 -15.02
C THR A 127 -6.17 7.17 -15.22
N THR A 128 -6.91 7.04 -14.11
CA THR A 128 -8.38 7.02 -14.12
C THR A 128 -8.93 8.05 -13.14
N ASN A 129 -9.78 8.95 -13.62
CA ASN A 129 -10.53 9.86 -12.78
C ASN A 129 -11.83 9.18 -12.32
N ASN A 130 -11.90 8.77 -11.05
CA ASN A 130 -13.07 8.12 -10.46
C ASN A 130 -13.13 8.38 -8.96
N GLY A 131 -14.06 9.21 -8.52
CA GLY A 131 -14.17 9.61 -7.11
C GLY A 131 -14.46 8.43 -6.16
N THR A 132 -15.23 7.43 -6.60
CA THR A 132 -15.54 6.24 -5.80
C THR A 132 -14.31 5.36 -5.60
N TRP A 133 -13.50 5.17 -6.65
CA TRP A 133 -12.26 4.40 -6.57
C TRP A 133 -11.16 5.16 -5.84
N TYR A 134 -11.18 6.49 -5.95
CA TYR A 134 -10.19 7.37 -5.31
C TYR A 134 -10.18 7.24 -3.79
N THR A 135 -11.36 7.09 -3.16
CA THR A 135 -11.50 6.92 -1.71
C THR A 135 -11.83 5.49 -1.29
N CYS A 136 -11.61 4.53 -2.20
CA CYS A 136 -11.92 3.12 -1.95
C CYS A 136 -11.03 2.53 -0.85
N THR A 137 -11.66 1.77 0.05
CA THR A 137 -11.01 1.03 1.16
C THR A 137 -11.27 -0.48 1.07
N GLY A 138 -11.62 -1.00 -0.11
CA GLY A 138 -11.93 -2.41 -0.34
C GLY A 138 -13.37 -2.67 -0.78
N GLY A 139 -13.76 -3.93 -0.91
CA GLY A 139 -15.11 -4.36 -1.22
C GLY A 139 -15.55 -4.06 -2.67
N THR A 140 -16.78 -3.55 -2.84
CA THR A 140 -17.37 -3.36 -4.17
C THR A 140 -16.59 -2.36 -5.03
N CYS A 141 -16.09 -1.27 -4.46
CA CYS A 141 -15.30 -0.28 -5.21
C CYS A 141 -13.98 -0.87 -5.70
N GLU A 142 -13.32 -1.69 -4.90
CA GLU A 142 -12.11 -2.41 -5.28
C GLU A 142 -12.39 -3.41 -6.41
N SER A 143 -13.44 -4.22 -6.28
CA SER A 143 -13.79 -5.21 -7.32
C SER A 143 -14.09 -4.55 -8.66
N GLN A 144 -14.78 -3.42 -8.67
CA GLN A 144 -15.05 -2.65 -9.88
C GLN A 144 -13.76 -2.06 -10.48
N MET A 145 -12.89 -1.47 -9.65
CA MET A 145 -11.62 -0.89 -10.06
C MET A 145 -10.71 -1.96 -10.67
N LYS A 146 -10.49 -3.06 -9.97
CA LYS A 146 -9.62 -4.15 -10.42
C LYS A 146 -10.19 -4.88 -11.64
N ALA A 147 -11.51 -5.08 -11.71
CA ALA A 147 -12.15 -5.67 -12.89
C ALA A 147 -11.92 -4.84 -14.17
N ALA A 148 -11.93 -3.50 -14.04
CA ALA A 148 -11.73 -2.58 -15.16
C ALA A 148 -10.27 -2.44 -15.59
N LEU A 149 -9.35 -2.42 -14.65
CA LEU A 149 -7.97 -1.96 -14.88
C LEU A 149 -6.92 -3.08 -14.90
N ARG A 150 -7.18 -4.23 -14.25
CA ARG A 150 -6.19 -5.30 -14.13
C ARG A 150 -5.67 -5.77 -15.48
N LYS A 151 -4.34 -5.91 -15.59
CA LYS A 151 -3.61 -6.37 -16.77
C LYS A 151 -2.75 -7.60 -16.48
N GLY A 152 -2.49 -8.36 -17.53
CA GLY A 152 -1.61 -9.53 -17.46
C GLY A 152 -2.24 -10.75 -16.76
N THR A 153 -1.39 -11.70 -16.40
CA THR A 153 -1.73 -12.98 -15.76
C THR A 153 -1.34 -12.99 -14.29
N ALA A 154 -1.25 -14.14 -13.64
CA ALA A 154 -0.82 -14.27 -12.24
C ALA A 154 0.62 -13.77 -12.01
N THR A 155 1.43 -13.69 -13.04
CA THR A 155 2.83 -13.25 -12.96
C THR A 155 3.01 -11.75 -13.10
N ALA A 156 1.94 -10.99 -13.32
CA ALA A 156 1.98 -9.53 -13.44
C ALA A 156 1.48 -8.86 -12.17
N LEU A 157 2.29 -7.99 -11.59
CA LEU A 157 1.89 -7.15 -10.47
C LEU A 157 1.05 -5.97 -10.96
N ASN A 158 -0.19 -5.88 -10.50
CA ASN A 158 -1.03 -4.71 -10.68
C ASN A 158 -0.93 -3.85 -9.41
N PHE A 159 -0.36 -2.67 -9.55
CA PHE A 159 -0.09 -1.74 -8.45
C PHE A 159 -1.03 -0.54 -8.58
N TYR A 160 -2.04 -0.49 -7.74
CA TYR A 160 -3.03 0.58 -7.74
C TYR A 160 -2.66 1.63 -6.70
N THR A 161 -2.86 2.91 -7.01
CA THR A 161 -2.70 4.00 -6.05
C THR A 161 -3.95 4.83 -5.97
N ASN A 162 -4.42 5.11 -4.76
CA ASN A 162 -5.57 5.95 -4.51
C ASN A 162 -5.37 6.79 -3.25
N ASN A 163 -6.36 7.57 -2.84
CA ASN A 163 -6.38 8.35 -1.60
C ASN A 163 -7.40 7.72 -0.64
N MET A 164 -7.12 6.47 -0.24
CA MET A 164 -7.98 5.71 0.67
C MET A 164 -8.13 6.43 2.02
N GLY A 165 -9.27 6.22 2.66
CA GLY A 165 -9.54 6.75 3.99
C GLY A 165 -9.28 5.74 5.11
N GLY A 166 -9.78 6.04 6.32
CA GLY A 166 -9.80 5.09 7.44
C GLY A 166 -8.46 4.83 8.10
N GLY A 167 -7.41 5.59 7.78
CA GLY A 167 -6.06 5.36 8.32
C GLY A 167 -5.29 4.24 7.65
N LEU A 168 -5.80 3.65 6.57
CA LEU A 168 -5.13 2.60 5.80
C LEU A 168 -3.98 3.17 4.97
N LEU A 169 -2.89 2.42 4.88
CA LEU A 169 -1.77 2.70 3.98
C LEU A 169 -1.82 1.82 2.72
N GLY A 170 -2.36 0.62 2.81
CA GLY A 170 -2.49 -0.28 1.67
C GLY A 170 -3.22 -1.57 2.01
N TRP A 171 -3.37 -2.41 1.00
CA TRP A 171 -3.77 -3.82 1.11
C TRP A 171 -3.36 -4.61 -0.13
N ALA A 172 -3.30 -5.91 -0.01
CA ALA A 172 -2.93 -6.83 -1.06
C ALA A 172 -3.87 -8.02 -1.17
N THR A 173 -3.87 -8.65 -2.33
CA THR A 173 -4.46 -9.98 -2.55
C THR A 173 -3.37 -11.03 -2.43
N PHE A 174 -3.54 -12.00 -1.54
CA PHE A 174 -2.59 -13.10 -1.36
C PHE A 174 -2.55 -14.03 -2.59
N PRO A 175 -1.42 -14.73 -2.85
CA PRO A 175 -1.26 -15.55 -4.04
C PRO A 175 -2.22 -16.74 -4.11
N TRP A 176 -2.62 -17.32 -2.99
CA TRP A 176 -3.61 -18.41 -2.96
C TRP A 176 -5.03 -17.97 -3.27
N SER A 177 -5.31 -16.67 -3.17
CA SER A 177 -6.59 -16.06 -3.54
C SER A 177 -6.66 -15.66 -5.01
N TYR A 178 -5.55 -15.84 -5.77
CA TYR A 178 -5.53 -15.53 -7.19
C TYR A 178 -6.60 -16.31 -7.95
N ASN A 179 -7.39 -15.57 -8.72
CA ASN A 179 -8.39 -16.13 -9.62
C ASN A 179 -8.45 -15.27 -10.90
N ALA A 180 -8.13 -15.87 -12.04
CA ALA A 180 -8.12 -15.19 -13.33
C ALA A 180 -9.49 -14.60 -13.72
N THR A 181 -10.59 -15.15 -13.19
CA THR A 181 -11.94 -14.76 -13.54
C THR A 181 -12.40 -13.53 -12.76
N ASN A 182 -12.12 -13.46 -11.45
CA ASN A 182 -12.60 -12.37 -10.59
C ASN A 182 -11.70 -11.12 -10.61
N LYS A 183 -10.50 -11.22 -11.17
CA LYS A 183 -9.54 -10.11 -11.38
C LYS A 183 -9.14 -9.34 -10.10
N MET A 184 -9.32 -9.90 -8.91
CA MET A 184 -9.05 -9.20 -7.64
C MET A 184 -7.55 -9.07 -7.31
N ASP A 185 -6.67 -9.72 -8.07
CA ASP A 185 -5.24 -9.76 -7.78
C ASP A 185 -4.55 -8.39 -7.93
N GLY A 186 -3.59 -8.12 -7.04
CA GLY A 186 -2.79 -6.91 -7.03
C GLY A 186 -2.73 -6.24 -5.66
N VAL A 187 -2.01 -5.14 -5.59
CA VAL A 187 -1.83 -4.32 -4.39
C VAL A 187 -2.45 -2.94 -4.57
N VAL A 188 -3.02 -2.39 -3.52
CA VAL A 188 -3.53 -1.01 -3.48
C VAL A 188 -2.76 -0.25 -2.40
N VAL A 189 -2.22 0.91 -2.75
CA VAL A 189 -1.31 1.69 -1.90
C VAL A 189 -1.79 3.14 -1.84
N LEU A 190 -1.76 3.72 -0.65
CA LEU A 190 -2.04 5.14 -0.45
C LEU A 190 -1.03 5.98 -1.24
N GLN A 191 -1.49 6.85 -2.14
CA GLN A 191 -0.58 7.61 -3.00
C GLN A 191 0.37 8.54 -2.24
N SER A 192 -0.04 9.06 -1.09
CA SER A 192 0.82 9.89 -0.24
C SER A 192 1.91 9.09 0.51
N SER A 193 1.84 7.75 0.55
CA SER A 193 2.90 6.88 1.10
C SER A 193 3.95 6.47 0.07
N LEU A 194 3.79 6.82 -1.20
CA LEU A 194 4.84 6.64 -2.19
C LEU A 194 6.07 7.51 -1.88
N PRO A 195 7.26 7.16 -2.42
CA PRO A 195 8.48 7.89 -2.15
C PRO A 195 8.34 9.41 -2.36
N GLY A 196 8.68 10.18 -1.32
CA GLY A 196 8.55 11.64 -1.32
C GLY A 196 7.13 12.17 -1.19
N GLY A 197 6.16 11.31 -0.90
CA GLY A 197 4.79 11.71 -0.57
C GLY A 197 4.65 12.36 0.81
N SER A 198 3.44 12.76 1.18
CA SER A 198 3.18 13.51 2.43
C SER A 198 2.85 12.64 3.64
N ALA A 199 2.75 11.32 3.51
CA ALA A 199 2.36 10.42 4.61
C ALA A 199 3.55 10.05 5.54
N SER A 200 4.44 11.01 5.88
CA SER A 200 5.52 10.76 6.85
C SER A 200 4.92 10.28 8.18
N PRO A 201 5.51 9.23 8.81
CA PRO A 201 6.80 8.57 8.54
C PRO A 201 6.73 7.38 7.53
N PHE A 202 5.65 7.23 6.78
CA PHE A 202 5.38 6.11 5.86
C PHE A 202 5.50 6.54 4.38
N ASN A 203 6.48 7.36 4.03
CA ASN A 203 6.63 7.97 2.71
C ASN A 203 7.99 7.72 2.04
N LEU A 204 8.66 6.63 2.43
CA LEU A 204 9.88 6.18 1.77
C LEU A 204 9.65 5.02 0.79
N GLY A 205 8.41 4.51 0.69
CA GLY A 205 7.99 3.48 -0.27
C GLY A 205 7.85 2.08 0.30
N ASP A 206 8.03 1.91 1.61
CA ASP A 206 7.94 0.60 2.24
C ASP A 206 6.51 0.13 2.49
N THR A 207 5.53 1.02 2.37
CA THR A 207 4.13 0.58 2.20
C THR A 207 3.97 -0.29 0.96
N GLY A 208 4.51 0.14 -0.20
CA GLY A 208 4.49 -0.67 -1.42
C GLY A 208 5.26 -1.98 -1.27
N THR A 209 6.40 -1.96 -0.59
CA THR A 209 7.20 -3.15 -0.28
C THR A 209 6.42 -4.12 0.59
N HIS A 210 5.77 -3.66 1.64
CA HIS A 210 4.94 -4.44 2.55
C HIS A 210 3.78 -5.15 1.80
N GLU A 211 3.01 -4.39 1.03
CA GLU A 211 1.86 -4.95 0.29
C GLU A 211 2.30 -5.98 -0.77
N VAL A 212 3.43 -5.74 -1.43
CA VAL A 212 4.00 -6.74 -2.35
C VAL A 212 4.48 -7.99 -1.60
N GLY A 213 4.91 -7.88 -0.34
CA GLY A 213 5.20 -9.04 0.53
C GLY A 213 3.98 -9.95 0.71
N HIS A 214 2.81 -9.39 0.99
CA HIS A 214 1.56 -10.14 1.03
C HIS A 214 1.20 -10.74 -0.33
N TRP A 215 1.36 -9.97 -1.41
CA TRP A 215 1.13 -10.45 -2.76
C TRP A 215 2.06 -11.62 -3.13
N MET A 216 3.25 -11.68 -2.51
CA MET A 216 4.21 -12.80 -2.61
C MET A 216 3.97 -13.92 -1.60
N GLY A 217 3.00 -13.79 -0.67
CA GLY A 217 2.56 -14.84 0.25
C GLY A 217 3.17 -14.79 1.65
N LEU A 218 3.66 -13.63 2.09
CA LEU A 218 4.10 -13.41 3.46
C LEU A 218 2.94 -12.94 4.34
N TYR A 219 2.84 -13.47 5.53
CA TYR A 219 2.01 -12.93 6.61
C TYR A 219 2.72 -11.77 7.31
N HIS A 220 2.01 -11.05 8.18
CA HIS A 220 2.65 -10.11 9.11
C HIS A 220 3.57 -10.87 10.08
N THR A 221 4.63 -10.22 10.57
CA THR A 221 5.54 -10.80 11.57
C THR A 221 4.85 -11.16 12.88
N PHE A 222 3.78 -10.44 13.22
CA PHE A 222 2.95 -10.65 14.41
C PHE A 222 1.75 -11.60 14.18
N GLN A 223 1.68 -12.30 13.05
CA GLN A 223 0.65 -13.30 12.76
C GLN A 223 0.62 -14.37 13.86
N GLY A 224 -0.54 -14.59 14.48
CA GLY A 224 -0.69 -15.57 15.55
C GLY A 224 -0.04 -15.18 16.88
N GLY A 225 0.58 -14.01 16.98
CA GLY A 225 1.25 -13.52 18.18
C GLY A 225 2.43 -14.42 18.57
N CYS A 226 2.54 -14.73 19.89
CA CYS A 226 3.60 -15.60 20.40
C CYS A 226 3.31 -17.12 20.24
N ALA A 227 2.25 -17.48 19.53
CA ALA A 227 1.86 -18.88 19.34
C ALA A 227 2.37 -19.40 17.99
N ALA A 228 3.04 -20.58 18.01
CA ALA A 228 3.40 -21.26 16.77
C ALA A 228 2.16 -21.63 15.94
N PRO A 229 2.24 -21.60 14.60
CA PRO A 229 3.44 -21.42 13.79
C PRO A 229 3.82 -19.96 13.48
N GLY A 230 3.22 -18.96 14.13
CA GLY A 230 3.50 -17.56 13.87
C GLY A 230 3.18 -17.16 12.42
N ASP A 231 4.10 -16.43 11.78
CA ASP A 231 4.03 -16.04 10.37
C ASP A 231 4.37 -17.19 9.40
N SER A 232 4.54 -18.42 9.90
CA SER A 232 4.95 -19.61 9.14
C SER A 232 6.34 -19.50 8.49
N VAL A 233 7.24 -18.72 9.11
CA VAL A 233 8.66 -18.56 8.71
C VAL A 233 9.55 -18.74 9.93
N SER A 234 10.35 -19.78 9.93
CA SER A 234 11.07 -20.24 11.13
C SER A 234 12.22 -19.34 11.60
N ASP A 235 12.70 -18.43 10.77
CA ASP A 235 13.78 -17.47 11.08
C ASP A 235 13.27 -16.04 11.33
N THR A 236 11.97 -15.86 11.41
CA THR A 236 11.32 -14.64 11.90
C THR A 236 11.04 -14.85 13.40
N PRO A 237 11.59 -14.01 14.30
CA PRO A 237 11.23 -14.07 15.72
C PRO A 237 9.75 -13.84 15.95
N ASP A 238 9.17 -14.55 16.94
CA ASP A 238 7.77 -14.35 17.34
C ASP A 238 7.54 -12.94 17.88
N GLU A 239 6.41 -12.36 17.53
CA GLU A 239 5.99 -11.02 17.92
C GLU A 239 4.52 -11.02 18.34
N ALA A 240 4.20 -10.50 19.52
CA ALA A 240 2.84 -10.56 20.07
C ALA A 240 1.87 -9.59 19.42
N SER A 241 2.37 -8.46 18.89
CA SER A 241 1.58 -7.38 18.31
C SER A 241 2.48 -6.51 17.45
N PRO A 242 1.93 -5.77 16.46
CA PRO A 242 2.74 -4.93 15.58
C PRO A 242 3.55 -3.89 16.36
N ALA A 243 4.76 -3.58 15.87
CA ALA A 243 5.54 -2.46 16.35
C ALA A 243 4.97 -1.14 15.82
N SER A 244 5.36 -0.02 16.43
CA SER A 244 5.05 1.33 15.96
C SER A 244 6.24 2.24 16.24
N GLY A 245 6.55 3.13 15.33
CA GLY A 245 7.78 3.90 15.38
C GLY A 245 9.01 3.02 15.09
N CYS A 246 10.10 3.25 15.83
CA CYS A 246 11.34 2.49 15.72
C CYS A 246 11.79 1.95 17.10
N PRO A 247 11.03 1.04 17.75
CA PRO A 247 11.27 0.63 19.15
C PRO A 247 12.42 -0.38 19.26
N THR A 248 13.67 0.08 19.15
CA THR A 248 14.86 -0.76 19.22
C THR A 248 14.91 -1.61 20.50
N GLY A 249 15.14 -2.91 20.33
CA GLY A 249 15.21 -3.86 21.44
C GLY A 249 13.87 -4.29 22.00
N ARG A 250 12.75 -3.95 21.32
CA ARG A 250 11.42 -4.47 21.64
C ARG A 250 11.45 -5.99 21.63
N ASN A 251 10.80 -6.61 22.63
CA ASN A 251 10.65 -8.05 22.73
C ASN A 251 9.34 -8.35 23.49
N THR A 252 8.34 -8.79 22.76
CA THR A 252 6.98 -9.00 23.30
C THR A 252 6.66 -10.45 23.56
N CYS A 253 7.49 -11.38 23.08
CA CYS A 253 7.33 -12.81 23.32
C CYS A 253 8.45 -13.35 24.22
N SER A 254 8.19 -14.45 24.96
CA SER A 254 9.19 -15.13 25.78
C SER A 254 10.13 -16.05 24.98
N THR A 255 9.87 -16.23 23.70
CA THR A 255 10.73 -16.95 22.76
C THR A 255 12.00 -16.17 22.46
N ALA A 256 13.04 -16.83 21.95
CA ALA A 256 14.32 -16.19 21.68
C ALA A 256 14.24 -15.21 20.52
N GLY A 257 14.83 -14.04 20.70
CA GLY A 257 14.93 -12.97 19.72
C GLY A 257 14.16 -11.72 20.13
N ASN A 258 14.58 -10.57 19.59
CA ASN A 258 13.78 -9.35 19.67
C ASN A 258 12.73 -9.36 18.56
N ASP A 259 11.66 -8.61 18.76
CA ASP A 259 10.66 -8.40 17.72
C ASP A 259 11.33 -7.86 16.44
N PRO A 260 10.91 -8.34 15.26
CA PRO A 260 11.58 -8.05 14.00
C PRO A 260 11.17 -6.68 13.43
N ILE A 261 11.36 -5.61 14.21
CA ILE A 261 10.95 -4.23 13.89
C ILE A 261 11.56 -3.66 12.61
N ASP A 262 12.63 -4.27 12.11
CA ASP A 262 13.30 -3.89 10.87
C ASP A 262 12.85 -4.73 9.65
N ASN A 263 11.86 -5.60 9.83
CA ASN A 263 11.28 -6.42 8.79
C ASN A 263 10.18 -5.65 8.03
N PHE A 264 10.15 -5.76 6.70
CA PHE A 264 9.12 -5.11 5.88
C PHE A 264 7.69 -5.60 6.16
N MET A 265 7.50 -6.74 6.86
CA MET A 265 6.18 -7.28 7.21
C MET A 265 5.70 -6.89 8.60
N ASP A 266 6.41 -6.03 9.32
CA ASP A 266 5.96 -5.38 10.55
C ASP A 266 5.31 -4.02 10.25
N TYR A 267 4.88 -3.28 11.30
CA TYR A 267 4.24 -1.98 11.21
C TYR A 267 5.11 -0.81 11.67
N SER A 268 6.41 -1.00 11.73
CA SER A 268 7.39 0.04 12.03
C SER A 268 7.37 1.19 10.99
N ASP A 269 7.97 2.32 11.35
CA ASP A 269 8.18 3.41 10.41
C ASP A 269 9.11 2.97 9.26
N ASP A 270 8.91 3.51 8.05
CA ASP A 270 9.71 3.17 6.87
C ASP A 270 11.22 3.30 7.12
N ALA A 271 11.65 4.29 7.90
CA ALA A 271 13.07 4.51 8.20
C ALA A 271 13.74 3.36 8.98
N CYS A 272 12.97 2.47 9.59
CA CYS A 272 13.47 1.33 10.37
C CYS A 272 13.44 0.03 9.59
N MET A 273 12.55 -0.08 8.60
CA MET A 273 12.39 -1.27 7.78
C MET A 273 13.50 -1.38 6.75
N ASN A 274 14.09 -2.55 6.61
CA ASN A 274 15.21 -2.72 5.67
C ASN A 274 15.41 -4.15 5.16
N LYS A 275 14.62 -5.14 5.60
CA LYS A 275 14.89 -6.54 5.22
C LYS A 275 13.66 -7.44 5.17
N PHE A 276 13.83 -8.50 4.40
CA PHE A 276 13.19 -9.80 4.57
C PHE A 276 14.21 -10.80 5.10
N THR A 277 13.77 -11.81 5.86
CA THR A 277 14.63 -12.91 6.30
C THR A 277 14.94 -13.88 5.16
N ALA A 278 15.92 -14.76 5.35
CA ALA A 278 16.23 -15.82 4.37
C ALA A 278 15.03 -16.77 4.20
N GLY A 279 14.33 -17.11 5.29
CA GLY A 279 13.13 -17.93 5.28
C GLY A 279 11.97 -17.25 4.52
N GLN A 280 11.75 -15.95 4.73
CA GLN A 280 10.77 -15.19 3.96
C GLN A 280 11.10 -15.19 2.47
N ASN A 281 12.36 -15.02 2.10
CA ASN A 281 12.82 -15.11 0.71
C ASN A 281 12.54 -16.50 0.10
N ALA A 282 12.82 -17.56 0.83
CA ALA A 282 12.54 -18.94 0.40
C ALA A 282 11.02 -19.19 0.29
N ARG A 283 10.22 -18.65 1.22
CA ARG A 283 8.76 -18.73 1.18
C ARG A 283 8.19 -18.04 -0.06
N MET A 284 8.62 -16.80 -0.35
CA MET A 284 8.18 -16.06 -1.55
C MET A 284 8.47 -16.84 -2.84
N ASN A 285 9.66 -17.45 -2.99
CA ASN A 285 10.00 -18.30 -4.14
C ASN A 285 9.08 -19.52 -4.25
N SER A 286 8.78 -20.17 -3.14
CA SER A 286 7.90 -21.34 -3.11
C SER A 286 6.46 -20.96 -3.43
N MET A 287 5.97 -19.83 -2.89
CA MET A 287 4.64 -19.28 -3.17
C MET A 287 4.51 -18.87 -4.64
N TRP A 288 5.52 -18.18 -5.20
CA TRP A 288 5.57 -17.83 -6.60
C TRP A 288 5.41 -19.06 -7.50
N THR A 289 6.22 -20.08 -7.26
CA THR A 289 6.18 -21.34 -8.03
C THR A 289 4.81 -22.02 -7.90
N SER A 290 4.22 -22.03 -6.70
CA SER A 290 2.97 -22.75 -6.43
C SER A 290 1.73 -22.07 -6.99
N TYR A 291 1.70 -20.73 -7.00
CA TYR A 291 0.47 -19.99 -7.26
C TYR A 291 0.54 -19.03 -8.45
N ARG A 292 1.74 -18.61 -8.89
CA ARG A 292 1.89 -17.58 -9.93
C ARG A 292 2.57 -18.08 -11.19
N ALA A 293 3.66 -18.83 -11.08
CA ALA A 293 4.42 -19.30 -12.24
C ALA A 293 3.56 -20.13 -13.20
N GLY A 294 3.55 -19.76 -14.49
CA GLY A 294 2.81 -20.49 -15.54
C GLY A 294 1.29 -20.34 -15.50
N ARG A 295 0.76 -19.35 -14.82
CA ARG A 295 -0.70 -19.11 -14.69
C ARG A 295 -1.17 -17.77 -15.24
#